data_42f27916eac467917adc62b52922335d
#
_entry.id   42f27916eac467917adc62b52922335d
#
_cell.length_a   1.000
_cell.length_b   1.000
_cell.length_c   1.000
_cell.angle_alpha   90.00
_cell.angle_beta   90.00
_cell.angle_gamma   90.00
#
_symmetry.space_group_name_H-M   'P 1'
#
loop_
_entity.id
_entity.type
_entity.pdbx_description
1 polymer ?
#
loop_
_entity_poly.entity_id
_entity_poly.type
_entity_poly.pdbx_seq_one_letter_code
_entity_poly.pdbx_strand_id
1 'polypeptide(L)'
;MGHIGGVFVHADTYARFLRDRLGPENVIFVSGTDCYGSPAFEHHRQLVSKGEFAGTVEEFVERNHLRQKEALDAYQIGINLFAASGLGRAGEIHRDVTDAFIRTLYENGCLKKMTTLQFYDNERSTWLNGRQVVGRCPVCGEKGYADECANGHQYMPAMLLDPVSTISGMRPEMKETANWYFRLEEYKEPLGEWLGTFKAHPATRPFAVKIVEEFLEPPVIMMKREETGRLDALGDTLPPFTIRTGGDKDSAILIFETLESRETACALLSGHGVRYRTGKTLVPFRLTGNIAWGVPAPPLEGLDGLTVWVWPESLWAPISFTMAYLEKTGTDKARWTDWWCSEDAGVTQFIGVDNVYFYGPAEMAMFMGYNGTPPSADCGGGRMRLPELIVNNHLLFMNKKASSSGEVRPPTALELLEHYTAEQLRAHFLSLGLSLRSVSFQPGAYDREAGENAADPVLKEGNLLTNVLNRFARTCFYTAQKHFDGRIPEGDIDPQVLEEMSAAVLEYERLMHRCEFHAVMALLDTVIRDMNKVASKTMREADASDDGDLRRRALINMFHMLRTATALVHPIAPEGTEMLCEYLNLDRGFWSWDNILEPIYFFIVDTSSHRLKFLEPRVDFFKKHPSQLGAI
;
A
#
# COMPACT_ATOMS: atom_id res chain seq x y z
N MET A 1 -6.90 -9.12 -5.18
CA MET A 1 -7.23 -7.91 -5.94
C MET A 1 -6.89 -6.62 -5.17
N GLY A 2 -7.48 -6.37 -3.96
CA GLY A 2 -7.30 -5.08 -3.24
C GLY A 2 -5.86 -4.67 -3.00
N HIS A 3 -4.99 -5.56 -2.54
CA HIS A 3 -3.56 -5.26 -2.32
C HIS A 3 -2.83 -4.98 -3.63
N ILE A 4 -3.04 -5.78 -4.68
CA ILE A 4 -2.40 -5.56 -5.98
C ILE A 4 -2.81 -4.20 -6.56
N GLY A 5 -4.11 -3.98 -6.79
CA GLY A 5 -4.61 -2.77 -7.45
C GLY A 5 -4.63 -1.53 -6.54
N GLY A 6 -4.76 -1.71 -5.21
CA GLY A 6 -4.83 -0.60 -4.26
C GLY A 6 -3.47 -0.13 -3.72
N VAL A 7 -2.46 -0.99 -3.70
CA VAL A 7 -1.15 -0.71 -3.07
C VAL A 7 0.02 -1.07 -3.96
N PHE A 8 0.20 -2.35 -4.35
CA PHE A 8 1.43 -2.82 -5.00
C PHE A 8 1.70 -2.19 -6.37
N VAL A 9 0.67 -2.03 -7.21
CA VAL A 9 0.83 -1.38 -8.52
C VAL A 9 1.27 0.09 -8.36
N HIS A 10 0.74 0.80 -7.36
CA HIS A 10 1.14 2.18 -7.06
C HIS A 10 2.57 2.27 -6.55
N ALA A 11 2.93 1.40 -5.60
CA ALA A 11 4.28 1.33 -5.03
C ALA A 11 5.32 0.94 -6.09
N ASP A 12 5.02 -0.05 -6.94
CA ASP A 12 5.90 -0.47 -8.03
C ASP A 12 6.11 0.63 -9.07
N THR A 13 5.03 1.32 -9.45
CA THR A 13 5.12 2.44 -10.39
C THR A 13 6.02 3.55 -9.84
N TYR A 14 5.91 3.85 -8.55
CA TYR A 14 6.78 4.82 -7.91
C TYR A 14 8.23 4.33 -7.80
N ALA A 15 8.43 3.08 -7.39
CA ALA A 15 9.76 2.48 -7.30
C ALA A 15 10.49 2.43 -8.65
N ARG A 16 9.77 2.11 -9.75
CA ARG A 16 10.33 2.15 -11.12
C ARG A 16 10.69 3.57 -11.53
N PHE A 17 9.83 4.54 -11.29
CA PHE A 17 10.13 5.96 -11.51
C PHE A 17 11.39 6.40 -10.75
N LEU A 18 11.52 6.02 -9.47
CA LEU A 18 12.71 6.34 -8.69
C LEU A 18 13.96 5.64 -9.24
N ARG A 19 13.86 4.39 -9.72
CA ARG A 19 14.99 3.69 -10.36
C ARG A 19 15.45 4.37 -11.64
N ASP A 20 14.52 4.83 -12.47
CA ASP A 20 14.85 5.58 -13.68
C ASP A 20 15.50 6.93 -13.33
N ARG A 21 15.08 7.55 -12.21
CA ARG A 21 15.53 8.86 -11.76
C ARG A 21 16.85 8.84 -10.99
N LEU A 22 17.05 7.87 -10.13
CA LEU A 22 18.17 7.84 -9.17
C LEU A 22 19.20 6.75 -9.49
N GLY A 23 18.91 5.85 -10.43
CA GLY A 23 19.64 4.63 -10.65
C GLY A 23 19.07 3.45 -9.84
N PRO A 24 18.98 2.25 -10.44
CA PRO A 24 18.38 1.08 -9.80
C PRO A 24 19.15 0.60 -8.56
N GLU A 25 20.45 0.90 -8.45
CA GLU A 25 21.30 0.60 -7.29
C GLU A 25 20.96 1.45 -6.06
N ASN A 26 20.29 2.57 -6.24
CA ASN A 26 19.91 3.52 -5.19
C ASN A 26 18.45 3.33 -4.71
N VAL A 27 17.75 2.31 -5.20
CA VAL A 27 16.34 2.06 -4.84
C VAL A 27 16.10 0.61 -4.49
N ILE A 28 15.81 0.35 -3.22
CA ILE A 28 15.36 -0.96 -2.74
C ILE A 28 13.84 -0.94 -2.55
N PHE A 29 13.14 -1.84 -3.23
CA PHE A 29 11.72 -2.10 -3.02
C PHE A 29 11.57 -3.47 -2.37
N VAL A 30 11.18 -3.51 -1.11
CA VAL A 30 10.92 -4.74 -0.34
C VAL A 30 9.50 -4.76 0.20
N SER A 31 8.96 -5.94 0.34
CA SER A 31 7.72 -6.21 1.05
C SER A 31 7.67 -7.68 1.43
N GLY A 32 6.60 -8.13 2.07
CA GLY A 32 6.51 -9.53 2.44
C GLY A 32 5.13 -9.98 2.88
N THR A 33 5.06 -11.28 3.13
CA THR A 33 3.92 -11.92 3.76
C THR A 33 4.09 -11.81 5.27
N ASP A 34 3.09 -11.26 5.91
CA ASP A 34 2.88 -11.38 7.34
C ASP A 34 2.42 -12.81 7.65
N CYS A 35 3.32 -13.57 8.26
CA CYS A 35 3.14 -15.02 8.48
C CYS A 35 2.33 -15.34 9.71
N TYR A 36 2.26 -14.42 10.66
CA TYR A 36 1.71 -14.65 11.99
C TYR A 36 0.27 -14.12 12.10
N GLY A 37 -0.31 -14.33 13.26
CA GLY A 37 -1.64 -13.83 13.57
C GLY A 37 -2.75 -14.88 13.55
N SER A 38 -3.80 -14.57 14.31
CA SER A 38 -4.96 -15.45 14.48
C SER A 38 -5.73 -15.79 13.19
N PRO A 39 -5.83 -14.91 12.17
CA PRO A 39 -6.53 -15.26 10.93
C PRO A 39 -5.87 -16.42 10.16
N ALA A 40 -4.54 -16.41 10.03
CA ALA A 40 -3.80 -17.46 9.33
C ALA A 40 -3.91 -18.80 10.09
N PHE A 41 -3.69 -18.76 11.39
CA PHE A 41 -3.77 -19.94 12.26
C PHE A 41 -5.18 -20.56 12.26
N GLU A 42 -6.22 -19.74 12.41
CA GLU A 42 -7.59 -20.22 12.44
C GLU A 42 -8.06 -20.76 11.08
N HIS A 43 -7.65 -20.14 9.98
CA HIS A 43 -7.96 -20.65 8.64
C HIS A 43 -7.27 -22.00 8.38
N HIS A 44 -5.99 -22.14 8.75
CA HIS A 44 -5.29 -23.43 8.71
C HIS A 44 -6.06 -24.50 9.49
N ARG A 45 -6.41 -24.22 10.76
CA ARG A 45 -7.14 -25.13 11.63
C ARG A 45 -8.48 -25.60 11.01
N GLN A 46 -9.23 -24.66 10.39
CA GLN A 46 -10.49 -24.96 9.71
C GLN A 46 -10.30 -25.88 8.50
N LEU A 47 -9.27 -25.65 7.68
CA LEU A 47 -8.97 -26.50 6.53
C LEU A 47 -8.55 -27.90 6.96
N VAL A 48 -7.72 -28.01 8.01
CA VAL A 48 -7.34 -29.31 8.58
C VAL A 48 -8.56 -30.08 9.12
N SER A 49 -9.46 -29.37 9.85
CA SER A 49 -10.66 -29.99 10.41
C SER A 49 -11.65 -30.50 9.34
N LYS A 50 -11.63 -29.89 8.15
CA LYS A 50 -12.45 -30.32 7.00
C LYS A 50 -11.77 -31.40 6.13
N GLY A 51 -10.52 -31.73 6.40
CA GLY A 51 -9.73 -32.61 5.55
C GLY A 51 -9.26 -31.99 4.22
N GLU A 52 -9.34 -30.64 4.10
CA GLU A 52 -8.95 -29.91 2.91
C GLU A 52 -7.45 -29.56 2.90
N PHE A 53 -6.77 -29.73 4.04
CA PHE A 53 -5.33 -29.53 4.20
C PHE A 53 -4.79 -30.51 5.26
N ALA A 54 -3.60 -31.08 5.02
CA ALA A 54 -2.98 -32.08 5.90
C ALA A 54 -1.61 -31.64 6.46
N GLY A 55 -1.11 -30.46 6.10
CA GLY A 55 0.21 -29.95 6.51
C GLY A 55 0.17 -29.14 7.80
N THR A 56 1.35 -28.68 8.22
CA THR A 56 1.53 -27.78 9.35
C THR A 56 1.05 -26.36 9.04
N VAL A 57 0.95 -25.50 10.05
CA VAL A 57 0.63 -24.08 9.85
C VAL A 57 1.73 -23.37 9.04
N GLU A 58 2.97 -23.77 9.21
CA GLU A 58 4.14 -23.25 8.49
C GLU A 58 4.04 -23.56 6.98
N GLU A 59 3.75 -24.83 6.63
CA GLU A 59 3.51 -25.25 5.24
C GLU A 59 2.29 -24.54 4.62
N PHE A 60 1.25 -24.28 5.42
CA PHE A 60 0.09 -23.52 4.97
C PHE A 60 0.46 -22.07 4.63
N VAL A 61 1.23 -21.43 5.49
CA VAL A 61 1.69 -20.03 5.30
C VAL A 61 2.66 -19.95 4.11
N GLU A 62 3.59 -20.92 3.97
CA GLU A 62 4.50 -21.00 2.82
C GLU A 62 3.73 -21.11 1.50
N ARG A 63 2.73 -21.98 1.43
CA ARG A 63 1.87 -22.10 0.25
C ARG A 63 1.20 -20.78 -0.10
N ASN A 64 0.71 -20.05 0.89
CA ASN A 64 0.06 -18.76 0.68
C ASN A 64 1.07 -17.68 0.25
N HIS A 65 2.27 -17.68 0.82
CA HIS A 65 3.38 -16.82 0.42
C HIS A 65 3.74 -17.01 -1.06
N LEU A 66 3.90 -18.24 -1.50
CA LEU A 66 4.20 -18.56 -2.90
C LEU A 66 3.10 -18.08 -3.87
N ARG A 67 1.83 -18.25 -3.49
CA ARG A 67 0.70 -17.74 -4.31
C ARG A 67 0.65 -16.21 -4.38
N GLN A 68 0.99 -15.54 -3.28
CA GLN A 68 1.07 -14.08 -3.29
C GLN A 68 2.21 -13.61 -4.19
N LYS A 69 3.38 -14.27 -4.11
CA LYS A 69 4.52 -13.99 -4.98
C LYS A 69 4.16 -14.22 -6.46
N GLU A 70 3.51 -15.32 -6.78
CA GLU A 70 3.01 -15.61 -8.15
C GLU A 70 2.12 -14.47 -8.67
N ALA A 71 1.22 -13.95 -7.84
CA ALA A 71 0.37 -12.83 -8.23
C ALA A 71 1.16 -11.54 -8.45
N LEU A 72 2.18 -11.26 -7.64
CA LEU A 72 3.07 -10.10 -7.83
C LEU A 72 3.87 -10.21 -9.13
N ASP A 73 4.48 -11.37 -9.37
CA ASP A 73 5.25 -11.64 -10.60
C ASP A 73 4.34 -11.51 -11.84
N ALA A 74 3.13 -12.05 -11.79
CA ALA A 74 2.16 -11.97 -12.90
C ALA A 74 1.69 -10.54 -13.22
N TYR A 75 1.73 -9.63 -12.24
CA TYR A 75 1.46 -8.21 -12.42
C TYR A 75 2.71 -7.38 -12.70
N GLN A 76 3.86 -8.03 -12.93
CA GLN A 76 5.14 -7.39 -13.24
C GLN A 76 5.61 -6.44 -12.13
N ILE A 77 5.30 -6.77 -10.87
CA ILE A 77 5.77 -5.99 -9.71
C ILE A 77 7.27 -6.22 -9.53
N GLY A 78 8.06 -5.18 -9.78
CA GLY A 78 9.53 -5.21 -9.76
C GLY A 78 10.12 -5.13 -8.35
N ILE A 79 9.65 -5.99 -7.45
CA ILE A 79 10.10 -6.05 -6.06
C ILE A 79 11.49 -6.71 -5.95
N ASN A 80 12.42 -6.09 -5.21
CA ASN A 80 13.78 -6.64 -5.01
C ASN A 80 13.74 -7.92 -4.16
N LEU A 81 12.90 -7.91 -3.11
CA LEU A 81 12.66 -9.07 -2.26
C LEU A 81 11.21 -9.06 -1.76
N PHE A 82 10.45 -10.09 -2.10
CA PHE A 82 9.21 -10.44 -1.42
C PHE A 82 9.53 -11.53 -0.39
N ALA A 83 9.57 -11.15 0.88
CA ALA A 83 9.99 -12.00 1.99
C ALA A 83 8.78 -12.59 2.74
N ALA A 84 9.06 -13.36 3.78
CA ALA A 84 8.05 -13.89 4.69
C ALA A 84 8.55 -13.74 6.13
N SER A 85 7.78 -13.08 7.00
CA SER A 85 8.20 -12.74 8.36
C SER A 85 8.47 -13.97 9.24
N GLY A 86 7.91 -15.14 8.88
CA GLY A 86 8.02 -16.40 9.64
C GLY A 86 8.73 -17.54 8.94
N LEU A 87 9.25 -17.37 7.71
CA LEU A 87 9.79 -18.46 6.92
C LEU A 87 11.24 -18.23 6.52
N GLY A 88 12.01 -19.32 6.52
CA GLY A 88 13.38 -19.36 6.01
C GLY A 88 14.30 -18.31 6.62
N ARG A 89 15.33 -17.92 5.84
CA ARG A 89 16.35 -16.97 6.32
C ARG A 89 15.79 -15.58 6.67
N ALA A 90 14.81 -15.10 5.91
CA ALA A 90 14.16 -13.82 6.20
C ALA A 90 13.41 -13.85 7.54
N GLY A 91 12.75 -14.96 7.87
CA GLY A 91 12.10 -15.16 9.16
C GLY A 91 13.08 -15.26 10.33
N GLU A 92 14.27 -15.85 10.14
CA GLU A 92 15.33 -15.85 11.16
C GLU A 92 15.82 -14.41 11.44
N ILE A 93 16.14 -13.65 10.39
CA ILE A 93 16.55 -12.25 10.51
C ILE A 93 15.46 -11.43 11.19
N HIS A 94 14.20 -11.64 10.81
CA HIS A 94 13.07 -10.91 11.39
C HIS A 94 12.90 -11.19 12.89
N ARG A 95 13.15 -12.42 13.32
CA ARG A 95 13.14 -12.79 14.75
C ARG A 95 14.24 -12.06 15.52
N ASP A 96 15.46 -12.03 14.96
CA ASP A 96 16.59 -11.33 15.58
C ASP A 96 16.34 -9.83 15.68
N VAL A 97 15.81 -9.21 14.62
CA VAL A 97 15.44 -7.78 14.58
C VAL A 97 14.34 -7.49 15.61
N THR A 98 13.33 -8.34 15.70
CA THR A 98 12.21 -8.18 16.64
C THR A 98 12.70 -8.25 18.09
N ASP A 99 13.57 -9.21 18.42
CA ASP A 99 14.18 -9.30 19.76
C ASP A 99 14.96 -8.02 20.11
N ALA A 100 15.84 -7.60 19.20
CA ALA A 100 16.65 -6.38 19.38
C ALA A 100 15.78 -5.11 19.50
N PHE A 101 14.74 -4.99 18.67
CA PHE A 101 13.86 -3.83 18.67
C PHE A 101 13.09 -3.70 19.98
N ILE A 102 12.52 -4.79 20.48
CA ILE A 102 11.80 -4.79 21.75
C ILE A 102 12.73 -4.50 22.94
N ARG A 103 13.96 -5.06 22.94
CA ARG A 103 14.95 -4.76 23.99
C ARG A 103 15.32 -3.28 24.00
N THR A 104 15.56 -2.69 22.84
CA THR A 104 15.86 -1.26 22.72
C THR A 104 14.71 -0.40 23.24
N LEU A 105 13.46 -0.71 22.88
CA LEU A 105 12.30 0.00 23.43
C LEU A 105 12.19 -0.15 24.96
N TYR A 106 12.52 -1.33 25.49
CA TYR A 106 12.51 -1.57 26.93
C TYR A 106 13.60 -0.75 27.65
N GLU A 107 14.83 -0.80 27.15
CA GLU A 107 15.98 -0.05 27.68
C GLU A 107 15.77 1.46 27.63
N ASN A 108 15.10 1.95 26.60
CA ASN A 108 14.70 3.36 26.47
C ASN A 108 13.50 3.75 27.35
N GLY A 109 12.94 2.80 28.16
CA GLY A 109 11.82 3.07 29.05
C GLY A 109 10.46 3.26 28.38
N CYS A 110 10.35 2.87 27.09
CA CYS A 110 9.14 3.06 26.29
C CYS A 110 8.05 2.03 26.59
N LEU A 111 8.36 0.98 27.35
CA LEU A 111 7.43 -0.11 27.63
C LEU A 111 6.86 -0.05 29.05
N LYS A 112 5.65 -0.57 29.20
CA LYS A 112 5.03 -0.81 30.51
C LYS A 112 4.36 -2.17 30.55
N LYS A 113 4.39 -2.78 31.72
CA LYS A 113 3.69 -4.02 32.02
C LYS A 113 2.25 -3.70 32.41
N MET A 114 1.29 -4.37 31.77
CA MET A 114 -0.12 -4.23 32.11
C MET A 114 -0.77 -5.60 32.24
N THR A 115 -1.59 -5.78 33.27
CA THR A 115 -2.45 -6.95 33.44
C THR A 115 -3.83 -6.63 32.90
N THR A 116 -4.31 -7.47 31.98
CA THR A 116 -5.62 -7.33 31.35
C THR A 116 -6.37 -8.65 31.32
N LEU A 117 -7.69 -8.58 31.22
CA LEU A 117 -8.53 -9.77 31.04
C LEU A 117 -8.46 -10.25 29.58
N GLN A 118 -8.25 -11.56 29.40
CA GLN A 118 -8.23 -12.20 28.11
C GLN A 118 -9.04 -13.52 28.16
N PHE A 119 -9.64 -13.91 27.04
CA PHE A 119 -10.35 -15.17 26.94
C PHE A 119 -9.40 -16.38 27.08
N TYR A 120 -9.84 -17.38 27.85
CA TYR A 120 -9.13 -18.61 28.10
C TYR A 120 -10.06 -19.82 27.91
N ASP A 121 -9.62 -20.80 27.15
CA ASP A 121 -10.32 -22.07 26.94
C ASP A 121 -9.83 -23.09 27.96
N ASN A 122 -10.67 -23.43 28.92
CA ASN A 122 -10.33 -24.37 29.97
C ASN A 122 -10.23 -25.80 29.46
N GLU A 123 -11.05 -26.20 28.48
CA GLU A 123 -11.04 -27.53 27.88
C GLU A 123 -9.73 -27.83 27.14
N ARG A 124 -9.15 -26.82 26.52
CA ARG A 124 -7.89 -26.88 25.77
C ARG A 124 -6.69 -26.28 26.50
N SER A 125 -6.91 -25.74 27.68
CA SER A 125 -5.88 -25.10 28.50
C SER A 125 -5.07 -24.05 27.70
N THR A 126 -5.75 -23.23 26.90
CA THR A 126 -5.09 -22.27 26.00
C THR A 126 -5.76 -20.90 26.03
N TRP A 127 -4.94 -19.85 25.83
CA TRP A 127 -5.42 -18.49 25.61
C TRP A 127 -6.05 -18.36 24.23
N LEU A 128 -7.12 -17.59 24.14
CA LEU A 128 -7.83 -17.33 22.89
C LEU A 128 -7.66 -15.88 22.47
N ASN A 129 -7.37 -15.69 21.18
CA ASN A 129 -7.11 -14.39 20.58
C ASN A 129 -7.97 -14.16 19.34
N GLY A 130 -8.34 -12.93 19.08
CA GLY A 130 -8.97 -12.50 17.84
C GLY A 130 -10.09 -13.45 17.38
N ARG A 131 -9.89 -14.10 16.26
CA ARG A 131 -10.88 -14.99 15.62
C ARG A 131 -11.08 -16.35 16.28
N GLN A 132 -10.32 -16.66 17.32
CA GLN A 132 -10.53 -17.89 18.11
C GLN A 132 -11.72 -17.79 19.07
N VAL A 133 -12.33 -16.61 19.21
CA VAL A 133 -13.58 -16.42 19.94
C VAL A 133 -14.61 -15.79 19.01
N VAL A 134 -15.78 -16.36 18.97
CA VAL A 134 -16.92 -15.89 18.16
C VAL A 134 -18.10 -15.63 19.09
N GLY A 135 -18.80 -14.53 18.85
CA GLY A 135 -19.99 -14.14 19.61
C GLY A 135 -20.79 -13.12 18.84
N ARG A 136 -21.59 -12.31 19.53
CA ARG A 136 -22.34 -11.21 18.95
C ARG A 136 -21.74 -9.86 19.35
N CYS A 137 -21.61 -8.99 18.37
CA CYS A 137 -21.11 -7.63 18.57
C CYS A 137 -22.02 -6.86 19.56
N PRO A 138 -21.49 -6.21 20.60
CA PRO A 138 -22.30 -5.45 21.56
C PRO A 138 -22.90 -4.18 20.94
N VAL A 139 -22.42 -3.74 19.76
CA VAL A 139 -22.88 -2.52 19.09
C VAL A 139 -23.97 -2.79 18.06
N CYS A 140 -23.78 -3.79 17.17
CA CYS A 140 -24.74 -4.07 16.09
C CYS A 140 -25.46 -5.41 16.19
N GLY A 141 -25.09 -6.27 17.15
CA GLY A 141 -25.69 -7.61 17.31
C GLY A 141 -25.26 -8.67 16.31
N GLU A 142 -24.56 -8.26 15.26
CA GLU A 142 -24.03 -9.15 14.23
C GLU A 142 -22.85 -9.98 14.74
N LYS A 143 -22.38 -10.93 13.92
CA LYS A 143 -21.24 -11.77 14.26
C LYS A 143 -20.02 -10.92 14.62
N GLY A 144 -19.50 -11.14 15.83
CA GLY A 144 -18.30 -10.51 16.34
C GLY A 144 -17.24 -11.53 16.73
N TYR A 145 -16.01 -11.03 16.91
CA TYR A 145 -14.85 -11.77 17.41
C TYR A 145 -14.43 -11.21 18.77
N ALA A 146 -13.26 -11.60 19.28
CA ALA A 146 -12.83 -11.18 20.62
C ALA A 146 -12.88 -9.66 20.85
N ASP A 147 -12.52 -8.87 19.85
CA ASP A 147 -12.28 -7.42 19.96
C ASP A 147 -12.86 -6.58 18.81
N GLU A 148 -13.39 -7.25 17.76
CA GLU A 148 -13.96 -6.57 16.59
C GLU A 148 -15.09 -7.36 15.92
N CYS A 149 -15.86 -6.71 15.07
CA CYS A 149 -16.84 -7.37 14.21
C CYS A 149 -16.61 -7.06 12.72
N ALA A 150 -17.30 -7.80 11.85
CA ALA A 150 -17.20 -7.62 10.39
C ALA A 150 -17.58 -6.20 9.90
N ASN A 151 -18.38 -5.47 10.69
CA ASN A 151 -18.77 -4.08 10.40
C ASN A 151 -17.75 -3.04 10.93
N GLY A 152 -16.61 -3.49 11.46
CA GLY A 152 -15.52 -2.61 11.94
C GLY A 152 -15.78 -1.99 13.32
N HIS A 153 -16.76 -2.48 14.10
CA HIS A 153 -16.91 -2.06 15.48
C HIS A 153 -15.85 -2.72 16.35
N GLN A 154 -15.08 -1.90 17.08
CA GLN A 154 -14.12 -2.33 18.06
C GLN A 154 -14.72 -2.23 19.47
N TYR A 155 -14.40 -3.16 20.35
CA TYR A 155 -14.89 -3.25 21.72
C TYR A 155 -13.91 -4.05 22.58
N MET A 156 -14.04 -3.89 23.91
CA MET A 156 -13.25 -4.70 24.84
C MET A 156 -13.72 -6.16 24.80
N PRO A 157 -12.80 -7.15 24.90
CA PRO A 157 -13.16 -8.57 24.87
C PRO A 157 -14.30 -8.95 25.82
N ALA A 158 -14.32 -8.39 27.01
CA ALA A 158 -15.37 -8.64 28.00
C ALA A 158 -16.78 -8.17 27.58
N MET A 159 -16.90 -7.32 26.55
CA MET A 159 -18.17 -6.82 26.05
C MET A 159 -18.79 -7.73 24.98
N LEU A 160 -18.06 -8.69 24.43
CA LEU A 160 -18.57 -9.63 23.43
C LEU A 160 -19.71 -10.45 24.03
N LEU A 161 -20.86 -10.45 23.33
CA LEU A 161 -22.05 -11.19 23.76
C LEU A 161 -21.95 -12.65 23.32
N ASP A 162 -22.35 -13.56 24.20
CA ASP A 162 -22.39 -15.00 23.95
C ASP A 162 -21.07 -15.58 23.36
N PRO A 163 -19.91 -15.33 24.00
CA PRO A 163 -18.64 -15.80 23.48
C PRO A 163 -18.53 -17.33 23.47
N VAL A 164 -18.03 -17.86 22.36
CA VAL A 164 -17.76 -19.29 22.15
C VAL A 164 -16.36 -19.46 21.59
N SER A 165 -15.58 -20.38 22.17
CA SER A 165 -14.29 -20.79 21.64
C SER A 165 -14.46 -21.52 20.31
N THR A 166 -13.76 -21.11 19.27
CA THR A 166 -13.75 -21.84 17.98
C THR A 166 -12.95 -23.14 18.07
N ILE A 167 -12.15 -23.29 19.13
CA ILE A 167 -11.27 -24.46 19.32
C ILE A 167 -12.03 -25.60 19.99
N SER A 168 -12.73 -25.35 21.10
CA SER A 168 -13.47 -26.36 21.87
C SER A 168 -14.98 -26.36 21.62
N GLY A 169 -15.54 -25.25 21.10
CA GLY A 169 -16.98 -25.02 21.01
C GLY A 169 -17.61 -24.63 22.36
N MET A 170 -16.83 -24.54 23.42
CA MET A 170 -17.32 -24.20 24.77
C MET A 170 -17.24 -22.68 25.03
N ARG A 171 -17.96 -22.24 26.06
CA ARG A 171 -17.87 -20.85 26.53
C ARG A 171 -16.53 -20.61 27.21
N PRO A 172 -15.70 -19.66 26.75
CA PRO A 172 -14.42 -19.38 27.39
C PRO A 172 -14.62 -18.55 28.66
N GLU A 173 -13.63 -18.64 29.56
CA GLU A 173 -13.54 -17.79 30.74
C GLU A 173 -12.66 -16.57 30.47
N MET A 174 -12.85 -15.51 31.28
CA MET A 174 -11.95 -14.35 31.30
C MET A 174 -10.93 -14.54 32.42
N LYS A 175 -9.63 -14.56 32.08
CA LYS A 175 -8.52 -14.66 33.04
C LYS A 175 -7.58 -13.48 32.88
N GLU A 176 -6.97 -13.09 33.99
CA GLU A 176 -5.94 -12.06 33.99
C GLU A 176 -4.64 -12.60 33.39
N THR A 177 -4.02 -11.79 32.55
CA THR A 177 -2.69 -12.04 31.99
C THR A 177 -1.92 -10.75 31.82
N ALA A 178 -0.62 -10.80 32.15
CA ALA A 178 0.28 -9.69 32.02
C ALA A 178 0.96 -9.71 30.65
N ASN A 179 1.05 -8.55 30.02
CA ASN A 179 1.70 -8.34 28.72
C ASN A 179 2.47 -7.02 28.73
N TRP A 180 3.38 -6.89 27.76
CA TRP A 180 4.08 -5.66 27.48
C TRP A 180 3.29 -4.77 26.54
N TYR A 181 3.23 -3.49 26.87
CA TYR A 181 2.59 -2.43 26.09
C TYR A 181 3.57 -1.29 25.85
N PHE A 182 3.61 -0.78 24.63
CA PHE A 182 4.28 0.48 24.32
C PHE A 182 3.42 1.64 24.85
N ARG A 183 4.07 2.66 25.47
CA ARG A 183 3.42 3.82 26.09
C ARG A 183 2.96 4.86 25.08
N LEU A 184 2.20 4.43 24.06
CA LEU A 184 1.81 5.27 22.93
C LEU A 184 1.09 6.55 23.35
N GLU A 185 0.31 6.50 24.43
CA GLU A 185 -0.40 7.65 25.00
C GLU A 185 0.51 8.79 25.47
N GLU A 186 1.79 8.51 25.72
CA GLU A 186 2.80 9.50 26.13
C GLU A 186 3.44 10.23 24.93
N TYR A 187 3.14 9.82 23.69
CA TYR A 187 3.76 10.34 22.46
C TYR A 187 2.94 11.44 21.78
N LYS A 188 1.96 12.03 22.46
CA LYS A 188 1.08 13.03 21.86
C LYS A 188 1.83 14.24 21.30
N GLU A 189 2.79 14.79 22.05
CA GLU A 189 3.58 15.96 21.64
C GLU A 189 4.52 15.64 20.48
N PRO A 190 5.40 14.60 20.55
CA PRO A 190 6.27 14.25 19.42
C PRO A 190 5.50 13.89 18.16
N LEU A 191 4.36 13.20 18.28
CA LEU A 191 3.49 12.90 17.13
C LEU A 191 2.82 14.17 16.58
N GLY A 192 2.54 15.18 17.42
CA GLY A 192 2.06 16.48 16.97
C GLY A 192 3.09 17.23 16.13
N GLU A 193 4.38 17.15 16.51
CA GLU A 193 5.49 17.70 15.70
C GLU A 193 5.64 16.95 14.37
N TRP A 194 5.66 15.62 14.41
CA TRP A 194 5.68 14.80 13.20
C TRP A 194 4.49 15.09 12.28
N LEU A 195 3.30 15.29 12.82
CA LEU A 195 2.11 15.63 12.04
C LEU A 195 2.30 16.92 11.23
N GLY A 196 3.07 17.89 11.75
CA GLY A 196 3.47 19.10 11.01
C GLY A 196 4.26 18.77 9.74
N THR A 197 5.27 17.91 9.85
CA THR A 197 6.08 17.41 8.72
C THR A 197 5.22 16.58 7.76
N PHE A 198 4.39 15.68 8.29
CA PHE A 198 3.48 14.86 7.49
C PHE A 198 2.52 15.72 6.65
N LYS A 199 1.95 16.78 7.23
CA LYS A 199 1.10 17.74 6.50
C LYS A 199 1.83 18.49 5.38
N ALA A 200 3.10 18.79 5.59
CA ALA A 200 3.91 19.56 4.63
C ALA A 200 4.35 18.69 3.43
N HIS A 201 4.38 17.38 3.56
CA HIS A 201 4.82 16.49 2.49
C HIS A 201 3.83 16.51 1.30
N PRO A 202 4.30 16.72 0.04
CA PRO A 202 3.43 16.96 -1.12
C PRO A 202 2.54 15.77 -1.50
N ALA A 203 2.92 14.55 -1.13
CA ALA A 203 2.15 13.35 -1.41
C ALA A 203 1.18 12.98 -0.27
N THR A 204 1.16 13.71 0.84
CA THR A 204 0.25 13.44 1.96
C THR A 204 -1.20 13.78 1.62
N ARG A 205 -2.10 12.90 2.03
CA ARG A 205 -3.53 13.02 1.75
C ARG A 205 -4.28 13.70 2.90
N PRO A 206 -5.15 14.69 2.63
CA PRO A 206 -5.91 15.40 3.69
C PRO A 206 -6.74 14.45 4.58
N PHE A 207 -7.29 13.37 4.01
CA PHE A 207 -8.05 12.41 4.80
C PHE A 207 -7.18 11.60 5.76
N ALA A 208 -5.92 11.29 5.39
CA ALA A 208 -4.97 10.61 6.27
C ALA A 208 -4.54 11.51 7.43
N VAL A 209 -4.29 12.79 7.15
CA VAL A 209 -4.03 13.81 8.18
C VAL A 209 -5.17 13.86 9.19
N LYS A 210 -6.42 13.94 8.71
CA LYS A 210 -7.60 13.98 9.58
C LYS A 210 -7.71 12.75 10.47
N ILE A 211 -7.40 11.55 9.95
CA ILE A 211 -7.40 10.33 10.74
C ILE A 211 -6.36 10.40 11.87
N VAL A 212 -5.15 10.88 11.59
CA VAL A 212 -4.10 11.05 12.60
C VAL A 212 -4.54 12.08 13.65
N GLU A 213 -5.08 13.23 13.22
CA GLU A 213 -5.59 14.27 14.13
C GLU A 213 -6.62 13.72 15.12
N GLU A 214 -7.54 12.84 14.66
CA GLU A 214 -8.55 12.22 15.52
C GLU A 214 -7.94 11.40 16.67
N PHE A 215 -6.76 10.80 16.48
CA PHE A 215 -6.06 10.06 17.54
C PHE A 215 -5.28 10.97 18.49
N LEU A 216 -4.92 12.18 18.06
CA LEU A 216 -4.23 13.17 18.89
C LEU A 216 -5.20 14.05 19.72
N GLU A 217 -6.51 13.90 19.48
CA GLU A 217 -7.52 14.58 20.30
C GLU A 217 -7.46 14.12 21.78
N PRO A 218 -7.88 14.97 22.72
CA PRO A 218 -7.97 14.57 24.12
C PRO A 218 -8.96 13.41 24.30
N PRO A 219 -8.83 12.61 25.40
CA PRO A 219 -9.77 11.55 25.70
C PRO A 219 -11.19 12.11 25.92
N VAL A 220 -12.16 11.60 25.18
CA VAL A 220 -13.55 12.07 25.28
C VAL A 220 -14.56 10.93 25.49
N ILE A 221 -15.67 11.27 26.14
CA ILE A 221 -16.88 10.46 26.20
C ILE A 221 -17.99 11.23 25.50
N MET A 222 -18.67 10.60 24.56
CA MET A 222 -19.81 11.14 23.84
C MET A 222 -21.09 10.45 24.29
N MET A 223 -22.12 11.21 24.64
CA MET A 223 -23.41 10.68 25.07
C MET A 223 -24.55 11.53 24.52
N LYS A 224 -25.77 11.00 24.55
CA LYS A 224 -26.96 11.79 24.29
C LYS A 224 -27.16 12.82 25.40
N ARG A 225 -27.67 13.97 25.04
CA ARG A 225 -27.92 15.07 25.99
C ARG A 225 -28.91 14.67 27.10
N GLU A 226 -29.87 13.79 26.81
CA GLU A 226 -30.79 13.25 27.82
C GLU A 226 -30.08 12.44 28.92
N GLU A 227 -28.93 11.84 28.63
CA GLU A 227 -28.16 11.08 29.60
C GLU A 227 -27.34 11.99 30.55
N THR A 228 -27.11 13.26 30.19
CA THR A 228 -26.31 14.17 31.02
C THR A 228 -26.95 14.47 32.38
N GLY A 229 -28.29 14.41 32.48
CA GLY A 229 -28.99 14.55 33.77
C GLY A 229 -28.64 13.45 34.79
N ARG A 230 -28.09 12.32 34.35
CA ARG A 230 -27.60 11.26 35.25
C ARG A 230 -26.21 11.53 35.81
N LEU A 231 -25.47 12.48 35.21
CA LEU A 231 -24.15 12.87 35.69
C LEU A 231 -24.25 13.57 37.07
N ASP A 232 -25.34 14.31 37.28
CA ASP A 232 -25.60 15.00 38.56
C ASP A 232 -25.71 14.01 39.72
N ALA A 233 -26.21 12.79 39.44
CA ALA A 233 -26.32 11.73 40.45
C ALA A 233 -24.95 11.10 40.83
N LEU A 234 -23.94 11.25 39.95
CA LEU A 234 -22.57 10.79 40.18
C LEU A 234 -21.71 11.85 40.87
N GLY A 235 -22.09 13.14 40.76
CA GLY A 235 -21.46 14.26 41.42
C GLY A 235 -19.94 14.24 41.40
N ASP A 236 -19.33 14.49 42.56
CA ASP A 236 -17.88 14.54 42.77
C ASP A 236 -17.17 13.18 42.61
N THR A 237 -17.86 12.07 42.35
CA THR A 237 -17.24 10.77 42.11
C THR A 237 -16.66 10.65 40.70
N LEU A 238 -17.13 11.48 39.74
CA LEU A 238 -16.57 11.53 38.41
C LEU A 238 -15.25 12.32 38.43
N PRO A 239 -14.21 11.83 37.70
CA PRO A 239 -13.01 12.63 37.46
C PRO A 239 -13.35 13.98 36.80
N PRO A 240 -12.53 15.01 37.01
CA PRO A 240 -12.75 16.32 36.41
C PRO A 240 -12.86 16.24 34.87
N PHE A 241 -13.84 16.91 34.30
CA PHE A 241 -14.07 16.99 32.85
C PHE A 241 -14.61 18.37 32.48
N THR A 242 -14.45 18.71 31.20
CA THR A 242 -15.17 19.83 30.60
C THR A 242 -16.26 19.30 29.67
N ILE A 243 -17.40 19.98 29.60
CA ILE A 243 -18.50 19.56 28.74
C ILE A 243 -18.64 20.50 27.54
N ARG A 244 -18.79 19.95 26.36
CA ARG A 244 -19.05 20.66 25.10
C ARG A 244 -20.28 20.07 24.43
N THR A 245 -21.10 20.92 23.83
CA THR A 245 -22.19 20.45 22.95
C THR A 245 -21.56 19.80 21.73
N GLY A 246 -22.03 18.61 21.36
CA GLY A 246 -21.58 17.93 20.13
C GLY A 246 -22.05 18.67 18.86
N GLY A 247 -21.56 18.23 17.71
CA GLY A 247 -21.99 18.75 16.41
C GLY A 247 -23.49 18.56 16.12
N ASP A 248 -24.08 17.54 16.74
CA ASP A 248 -25.52 17.34 16.86
C ASP A 248 -25.99 17.97 18.17
N LYS A 249 -27.06 18.82 18.12
CA LYS A 249 -27.61 19.52 19.30
C LYS A 249 -28.09 18.57 20.41
N ASP A 250 -28.33 17.30 20.09
CA ASP A 250 -28.78 16.27 21.00
C ASP A 250 -27.62 15.47 21.64
N SER A 251 -26.36 15.81 21.35
CA SER A 251 -25.18 15.15 21.90
C SER A 251 -24.37 16.06 22.84
N ALA A 252 -23.79 15.46 23.87
CA ALA A 252 -22.84 16.07 24.76
C ALA A 252 -21.50 15.32 24.71
N ILE A 253 -20.40 16.06 24.78
CA ILE A 253 -19.03 15.55 24.76
C ILE A 253 -18.36 15.94 26.07
N LEU A 254 -17.98 14.95 26.87
CA LEU A 254 -17.16 15.13 28.08
C LEU A 254 -15.71 14.97 27.66
N ILE A 255 -14.90 15.95 27.98
CA ILE A 255 -13.47 16.01 27.63
C ILE A 255 -12.67 15.85 28.92
N PHE A 256 -11.77 14.88 28.93
CA PHE A 256 -10.89 14.56 30.06
C PHE A 256 -9.45 14.96 29.75
N GLU A 257 -8.72 15.32 30.78
CA GLU A 257 -7.31 15.67 30.63
C GLU A 257 -6.43 14.44 30.38
N THR A 258 -6.75 13.32 31.03
CA THR A 258 -5.98 12.07 30.92
C THR A 258 -6.85 10.90 30.49
N LEU A 259 -6.20 9.88 29.90
CA LEU A 259 -6.84 8.62 29.54
C LEU A 259 -7.37 7.91 30.80
N GLU A 260 -6.62 7.93 31.90
CA GLU A 260 -7.00 7.31 33.18
C GLU A 260 -8.30 7.91 33.73
N SER A 261 -8.43 9.24 33.68
CA SER A 261 -9.66 9.93 34.05
C SER A 261 -10.84 9.51 33.20
N ARG A 262 -10.67 9.39 31.90
CA ARG A 262 -11.73 8.88 31.00
C ARG A 262 -12.11 7.44 31.33
N GLU A 263 -11.15 6.55 31.54
CA GLU A 263 -11.44 5.13 31.82
C GLU A 263 -12.15 4.97 33.18
N THR A 264 -11.75 5.74 34.19
CA THR A 264 -12.44 5.80 35.49
C THR A 264 -13.89 6.26 35.32
N ALA A 265 -14.10 7.32 34.52
CA ALA A 265 -15.45 7.79 34.20
C ALA A 265 -16.27 6.75 33.45
N CYS A 266 -15.67 6.04 32.46
CA CYS A 266 -16.30 4.96 31.74
C CYS A 266 -16.79 3.85 32.67
N ALA A 267 -15.97 3.42 33.63
CA ALA A 267 -16.35 2.39 34.61
C ALA A 267 -17.53 2.84 35.49
N LEU A 268 -17.51 4.07 36.00
CA LEU A 268 -18.60 4.65 36.80
C LEU A 268 -19.89 4.76 36.00
N LEU A 269 -19.84 5.32 34.77
CA LEU A 269 -21.00 5.48 33.90
C LEU A 269 -21.62 4.13 33.55
N SER A 270 -20.79 3.12 33.25
CA SER A 270 -21.25 1.75 32.96
C SER A 270 -21.94 1.13 34.15
N GLY A 271 -21.38 1.30 35.38
CA GLY A 271 -21.95 0.81 36.63
C GLY A 271 -23.34 1.41 36.92
N HIS A 272 -23.64 2.60 36.42
CA HIS A 272 -24.91 3.30 36.57
C HIS A 272 -25.84 3.19 35.33
N GLY A 273 -25.49 2.34 34.39
CA GLY A 273 -26.32 2.08 33.21
C GLY A 273 -26.44 3.27 32.24
N VAL A 274 -25.50 4.21 32.24
CA VAL A 274 -25.46 5.34 31.33
C VAL A 274 -24.92 4.87 29.98
N ARG A 275 -25.57 5.25 28.88
CA ARG A 275 -25.15 4.91 27.52
C ARG A 275 -24.20 5.97 26.97
N TYR A 276 -23.04 5.54 26.51
CA TYR A 276 -22.03 6.44 25.94
C TYR A 276 -21.20 5.75 24.85
N ARG A 277 -20.39 6.55 24.15
CA ARG A 277 -19.32 6.11 23.25
C ARG A 277 -18.06 6.87 23.61
N THR A 278 -16.89 6.26 23.41
CA THR A 278 -15.61 6.95 23.55
C THR A 278 -15.14 7.48 22.19
N GLY A 279 -14.47 8.63 22.20
CA GLY A 279 -13.74 9.12 21.03
C GLY A 279 -12.41 8.38 20.84
N LYS A 280 -11.83 8.50 19.66
CA LYS A 280 -10.48 8.04 19.39
C LYS A 280 -9.48 8.86 20.20
N THR A 281 -8.45 8.22 20.70
CA THR A 281 -7.30 8.84 21.37
C THR A 281 -6.15 7.83 21.38
N LEU A 282 -4.93 8.28 21.68
CA LEU A 282 -3.81 7.38 21.89
C LEU A 282 -4.02 6.55 23.17
N VAL A 283 -3.82 5.26 23.04
CA VAL A 283 -3.93 4.29 24.13
C VAL A 283 -2.66 3.43 24.17
N PRO A 284 -2.34 2.80 25.32
CA PRO A 284 -1.22 1.85 25.37
C PRO A 284 -1.31 0.84 24.23
N PHE A 285 -0.25 0.72 23.45
CA PHE A 285 -0.21 -0.18 22.28
C PHE A 285 0.35 -1.54 22.68
N ARG A 286 -0.47 -2.58 22.57
CA ARG A 286 -0.09 -3.94 22.96
C ARG A 286 1.03 -4.48 22.08
N LEU A 287 2.14 -4.94 22.68
CA LEU A 287 3.26 -5.56 21.96
C LEU A 287 3.26 -7.08 22.07
N THR A 288 2.84 -7.65 23.18
CA THR A 288 2.94 -9.09 23.40
C THR A 288 1.59 -9.75 23.66
N GLY A 289 1.55 -11.04 23.49
CA GLY A 289 0.39 -11.89 23.74
C GLY A 289 0.80 -13.33 24.02
N ASN A 290 -0.20 -14.13 24.37
CA ASN A 290 -0.05 -15.57 24.61
C ASN A 290 -0.56 -16.32 23.39
N ILE A 291 0.13 -16.22 22.24
CA ILE A 291 -0.25 -16.82 20.97
C ILE A 291 0.70 -17.97 20.66
N ALA A 292 0.18 -19.11 20.25
CA ALA A 292 1.00 -20.28 19.92
C ALA A 292 1.82 -20.08 18.63
N TRP A 293 1.33 -19.25 17.70
CA TRP A 293 1.96 -18.96 16.41
C TRP A 293 2.30 -17.47 16.34
N GLY A 294 3.58 -17.13 16.57
CA GLY A 294 4.08 -15.75 16.62
C GLY A 294 5.59 -15.72 16.84
N VAL A 295 6.20 -14.57 16.65
CA VAL A 295 7.61 -14.35 17.00
C VAL A 295 7.77 -14.42 18.51
N PRO A 296 8.67 -15.23 19.07
CA PRO A 296 8.94 -15.24 20.52
C PRO A 296 9.38 -13.85 21.00
N ALA A 297 8.77 -13.36 22.06
CA ALA A 297 9.18 -12.13 22.72
C ALA A 297 10.39 -12.38 23.61
N PRO A 298 11.32 -11.40 23.76
CA PRO A 298 12.40 -11.53 24.73
C PRO A 298 11.84 -11.66 26.15
N PRO A 299 12.43 -12.51 27.01
CA PRO A 299 12.06 -12.60 28.40
C PRO A 299 12.50 -11.33 29.14
N LEU A 300 11.54 -10.53 29.57
CA LEU A 300 11.76 -9.28 30.28
C LEU A 300 11.02 -9.32 31.63
N GLU A 301 11.70 -8.99 32.72
CA GLU A 301 11.16 -8.91 34.10
C GLU A 301 10.31 -10.13 34.51
N GLY A 302 10.72 -11.34 34.14
CA GLY A 302 10.03 -12.58 34.51
C GLY A 302 8.70 -12.82 33.75
N LEU A 303 8.44 -12.11 32.68
CA LEU A 303 7.40 -12.48 31.70
C LEU A 303 8.03 -13.34 30.61
N ASP A 304 7.98 -14.64 30.82
CA ASP A 304 8.53 -15.64 29.91
C ASP A 304 7.44 -16.27 29.04
N GLY A 305 7.81 -16.79 27.86
CA GLY A 305 6.92 -17.54 26.99
C GLY A 305 5.88 -16.70 26.25
N LEU A 306 6.01 -15.38 26.27
CA LEU A 306 5.18 -14.49 25.47
C LEU A 306 5.62 -14.51 24.00
N THR A 307 4.68 -14.23 23.10
CA THR A 307 4.92 -13.96 21.69
C THR A 307 4.63 -12.50 21.36
N VAL A 308 5.31 -11.97 20.36
CA VAL A 308 5.01 -10.63 19.86
C VAL A 308 3.71 -10.69 19.08
N TRP A 309 2.87 -9.70 19.28
CA TRP A 309 1.64 -9.58 18.53
C TRP A 309 1.97 -9.16 17.08
N VAL A 310 1.18 -9.65 16.14
CA VAL A 310 1.45 -9.50 14.71
C VAL A 310 1.53 -8.03 14.24
N TRP A 311 0.70 -7.16 14.77
CA TRP A 311 0.69 -5.76 14.36
C TRP A 311 2.00 -5.01 14.66
N PRO A 312 2.56 -5.02 15.89
CA PRO A 312 3.85 -4.37 16.11
C PRO A 312 4.97 -4.95 15.27
N GLU A 313 5.12 -6.28 15.18
CA GLU A 313 6.26 -6.88 14.46
C GLU A 313 6.22 -6.61 12.96
N SER A 314 5.03 -6.50 12.37
CA SER A 314 4.89 -6.19 10.95
C SER A 314 5.32 -4.75 10.59
N LEU A 315 5.32 -3.82 11.56
CA LEU A 315 5.73 -2.42 11.32
C LEU A 315 7.23 -2.27 11.11
N TRP A 316 8.06 -3.09 11.76
CA TRP A 316 9.52 -3.10 11.49
C TRP A 316 9.98 -4.24 10.58
N ALA A 317 9.07 -5.07 10.08
CA ALA A 317 9.40 -6.13 9.12
C ALA A 317 10.10 -5.62 7.85
N PRO A 318 9.80 -4.44 7.28
CA PRO A 318 10.53 -3.90 6.13
C PRO A 318 12.02 -3.71 6.40
N ILE A 319 12.44 -3.39 7.63
CA ILE A 319 13.85 -3.34 8.03
C ILE A 319 14.49 -4.72 7.90
N SER A 320 13.81 -5.76 8.46
CA SER A 320 14.27 -7.14 8.36
C SER A 320 14.38 -7.61 6.91
N PHE A 321 13.44 -7.21 6.06
CA PHE A 321 13.44 -7.55 4.64
C PHE A 321 14.53 -6.82 3.87
N THR A 322 14.86 -5.58 4.24
CA THR A 322 16.03 -4.87 3.72
C THR A 322 17.32 -5.62 4.08
N MET A 323 17.48 -6.04 5.34
CA MET A 323 18.64 -6.84 5.79
C MET A 323 18.73 -8.17 5.05
N ALA A 324 17.60 -8.86 4.86
CA ALA A 324 17.55 -10.13 4.13
C ALA A 324 17.91 -9.94 2.63
N TYR A 325 17.48 -8.85 2.01
CA TYR A 325 17.86 -8.50 0.64
C TYR A 325 19.36 -8.23 0.51
N LEU A 326 19.92 -7.44 1.40
CA LEU A 326 21.38 -7.14 1.42
C LEU A 326 22.20 -8.42 1.57
N GLU A 327 21.85 -9.28 2.52
CA GLU A 327 22.52 -10.58 2.70
C GLU A 327 22.42 -11.46 1.44
N LYS A 328 21.22 -11.54 0.84
CA LYS A 328 20.98 -12.31 -0.39
C LYS A 328 21.83 -11.83 -1.57
N THR A 329 22.12 -10.53 -1.64
CA THR A 329 22.93 -9.92 -2.70
C THR A 329 24.43 -9.90 -2.38
N GLY A 330 24.87 -10.53 -1.28
CA GLY A 330 26.26 -10.60 -0.86
C GLY A 330 26.76 -9.33 -0.18
N THR A 331 25.85 -8.45 0.23
CA THR A 331 26.17 -7.24 0.99
C THR A 331 26.00 -7.53 2.49
N ASP A 332 26.84 -6.92 3.34
CA ASP A 332 26.66 -7.03 4.79
C ASP A 332 25.29 -6.49 5.20
N LYS A 333 24.49 -7.35 5.84
CA LYS A 333 23.16 -6.97 6.33
C LYS A 333 23.18 -5.79 7.32
N ALA A 334 24.30 -5.55 8.03
CA ALA A 334 24.47 -4.42 8.93
C ALA A 334 24.39 -3.06 8.21
N ARG A 335 24.59 -3.03 6.90
CA ARG A 335 24.41 -1.83 6.08
C ARG A 335 22.94 -1.45 5.85
N TRP A 336 21.98 -2.10 6.50
CA TRP A 336 20.59 -1.66 6.50
C TRP A 336 20.45 -0.21 6.98
N THR A 337 21.37 0.24 7.84
CA THR A 337 21.44 1.62 8.34
C THR A 337 21.67 2.64 7.23
N ASP A 338 22.36 2.28 6.14
CA ASP A 338 22.57 3.16 4.99
C ASP A 338 21.22 3.53 4.34
N TRP A 339 20.23 2.64 4.42
CA TRP A 339 18.91 2.76 3.81
C TRP A 339 17.83 3.35 4.74
N TRP A 340 18.04 3.20 6.06
CA TRP A 340 17.05 3.59 7.06
C TRP A 340 17.50 4.70 7.99
N CYS A 341 18.80 4.98 8.08
CA CYS A 341 19.35 5.92 9.07
C CYS A 341 20.25 7.00 8.45
N SER A 342 20.63 6.89 7.17
CA SER A 342 21.43 7.90 6.48
C SER A 342 20.63 9.20 6.29
N GLU A 343 21.32 10.35 6.24
CA GLU A 343 20.67 11.67 6.08
C GLU A 343 20.00 11.83 4.71
N ASP A 344 20.51 11.19 3.69
CA ASP A 344 20.00 11.16 2.32
C ASP A 344 19.04 9.98 2.04
N ALA A 345 18.85 9.09 3.01
CA ALA A 345 17.89 8.01 2.88
C ALA A 345 16.44 8.52 2.96
N GLY A 346 15.62 8.13 1.99
CA GLY A 346 14.17 8.31 2.00
C GLY A 346 13.45 6.96 2.13
N VAL A 347 12.58 6.80 3.11
CA VAL A 347 11.76 5.60 3.29
C VAL A 347 10.31 5.95 2.98
N THR A 348 9.73 5.31 1.95
CA THR A 348 8.36 5.56 1.53
C THR A 348 7.52 4.28 1.69
N GLN A 349 6.38 4.38 2.36
CA GLN A 349 5.45 3.27 2.57
C GLN A 349 4.10 3.55 1.91
N PHE A 350 3.63 2.61 1.10
CA PHE A 350 2.30 2.65 0.49
C PHE A 350 1.33 1.80 1.31
N ILE A 351 0.27 2.40 1.81
CA ILE A 351 -0.70 1.74 2.70
C ILE A 351 -2.15 2.01 2.31
N GLY A 352 -3.06 1.15 2.78
CA GLY A 352 -4.50 1.40 2.75
C GLY A 352 -4.94 2.30 3.89
N VAL A 353 -6.03 3.03 3.70
CA VAL A 353 -6.59 3.98 4.68
C VAL A 353 -6.93 3.35 6.03
N ASP A 354 -7.28 2.07 6.06
CA ASP A 354 -7.59 1.30 7.28
C ASP A 354 -6.34 1.01 8.14
N ASN A 355 -5.14 1.20 7.61
CA ASN A 355 -3.88 0.97 8.31
C ASN A 355 -3.22 2.26 8.86
N VAL A 356 -3.84 3.43 8.66
CA VAL A 356 -3.26 4.73 9.07
C VAL A 356 -2.92 4.79 10.57
N TYR A 357 -3.73 4.16 11.43
CA TYR A 357 -3.42 4.13 12.86
C TYR A 357 -2.11 3.40 13.18
N PHE A 358 -1.88 2.28 12.51
CA PHE A 358 -0.69 1.45 12.74
C PHE A 358 0.58 2.08 12.18
N TYR A 359 0.55 2.45 10.90
CA TYR A 359 1.71 3.03 10.19
C TYR A 359 1.92 4.53 10.48
N GLY A 360 0.91 5.25 10.92
CA GLY A 360 1.02 6.63 11.38
C GLY A 360 1.39 6.70 12.87
N PRO A 361 0.43 6.89 13.78
CA PRO A 361 0.73 7.10 15.19
C PRO A 361 1.59 6.00 15.83
N ALA A 362 1.27 4.71 15.61
CA ALA A 362 1.93 3.63 16.34
C ALA A 362 3.38 3.39 15.86
N GLU A 363 3.61 3.25 14.55
CA GLU A 363 4.96 3.04 13.99
C GLU A 363 5.86 4.23 14.26
N MET A 364 5.37 5.45 13.96
CA MET A 364 6.16 6.67 14.15
C MET A 364 6.60 6.84 15.60
N ALA A 365 5.69 6.61 16.55
CA ALA A 365 6.03 6.67 17.97
C ALA A 365 7.03 5.59 18.38
N MET A 366 6.88 4.35 17.88
CA MET A 366 7.84 3.27 18.17
C MET A 366 9.22 3.55 17.60
N PHE A 367 9.31 4.12 16.39
CA PHE A 367 10.59 4.51 15.79
C PHE A 367 11.24 5.69 16.54
N MET A 368 10.46 6.67 16.97
CA MET A 368 10.95 7.71 17.88
C MET A 368 11.47 7.14 19.19
N GLY A 369 10.72 6.19 19.79
CA GLY A 369 11.14 5.51 21.03
C GLY A 369 12.39 4.64 20.83
N TYR A 370 12.54 3.98 19.69
CA TYR A 370 13.74 3.24 19.33
C TYR A 370 14.96 4.17 19.19
N ASN A 371 14.77 5.36 18.62
CA ASN A 371 15.83 6.37 18.43
C ASN A 371 16.33 6.97 19.76
N GLY A 372 15.61 6.83 20.86
CA GLY A 372 16.05 7.25 22.19
C GLY A 372 15.03 8.04 23.00
N THR A 373 15.44 8.50 24.17
CA THR A 373 14.64 9.26 25.13
C THR A 373 15.36 10.59 25.44
N PRO A 374 14.67 11.76 25.38
CA PRO A 374 13.25 11.93 25.03
C PRO A 374 12.98 11.63 23.55
N PRO A 375 11.75 11.16 23.23
CA PRO A 375 11.39 10.90 21.83
C PRO A 375 11.32 12.19 21.02
N SER A 376 11.73 12.14 19.77
CA SER A 376 11.75 13.29 18.87
C SER A 376 11.34 12.89 17.44
N ALA A 377 10.65 13.79 16.77
CA ALA A 377 10.38 13.68 15.34
C ALA A 377 11.62 13.99 14.47
N ASP A 378 12.68 14.56 15.05
CA ASP A 378 13.95 14.78 14.38
C ASP A 378 14.72 13.47 14.26
N CYS A 379 15.08 13.09 13.02
CA CYS A 379 15.81 11.87 12.68
C CYS A 379 17.25 12.16 12.22
N GLY A 380 17.82 13.31 12.55
CA GLY A 380 19.23 13.63 12.25
C GLY A 380 20.22 12.77 13.04
N GLY A 381 21.49 12.76 12.60
CA GLY A 381 22.61 12.14 13.34
C GLY A 381 22.60 10.60 13.35
N GLY A 382 22.19 9.96 12.26
CA GLY A 382 22.23 8.50 12.12
C GLY A 382 21.08 7.78 12.82
N ARG A 383 20.03 8.50 13.21
CA ARG A 383 18.78 7.92 13.74
C ARG A 383 17.95 7.32 12.63
N MET A 384 17.14 6.33 12.98
CA MET A 384 16.17 5.73 12.06
C MET A 384 15.18 6.78 11.54
N ARG A 385 15.04 6.84 10.21
CA ARG A 385 14.12 7.75 9.53
C ARG A 385 12.67 7.36 9.81
N LEU A 386 11.82 8.37 9.96
CA LEU A 386 10.37 8.15 9.99
C LEU A 386 9.86 8.05 8.55
N PRO A 387 9.16 6.96 8.19
CA PRO A 387 8.68 6.77 6.82
C PRO A 387 7.72 7.85 6.34
N GLU A 388 7.77 8.14 5.05
CA GLU A 388 6.77 8.91 4.33
C GLU A 388 5.60 8.00 3.97
N LEU A 389 4.39 8.36 4.38
CA LEU A 389 3.21 7.53 4.16
C LEU A 389 2.40 8.00 2.96
N ILE A 390 2.27 7.12 1.98
CA ILE A 390 1.40 7.31 0.82
C ILE A 390 0.14 6.47 1.04
N VAL A 391 -0.95 7.15 1.36
CA VAL A 391 -2.20 6.51 1.76
C VAL A 391 -3.19 6.47 0.61
N ASN A 392 -3.67 5.29 0.27
CA ASN A 392 -4.75 5.09 -0.69
C ASN A 392 -6.06 4.72 0.00
N ASN A 393 -7.17 5.22 -0.53
CA ASN A 393 -8.51 4.81 -0.16
C ASN A 393 -8.82 3.38 -0.65
N HIS A 394 -9.96 2.83 -0.22
CA HIS A 394 -10.33 1.47 -0.59
C HIS A 394 -10.66 1.30 -2.08
N LEU A 395 -10.09 0.26 -2.65
CA LEU A 395 -10.56 -0.30 -3.91
C LEU A 395 -11.79 -1.17 -3.62
N LEU A 396 -12.96 -0.70 -4.03
CA LEU A 396 -14.21 -1.44 -3.92
C LEU A 396 -14.38 -2.38 -5.12
N PHE A 397 -15.14 -3.44 -4.96
CA PHE A 397 -15.55 -4.31 -6.07
C PHE A 397 -17.05 -4.23 -6.26
N MET A 398 -17.52 -3.83 -7.44
CA MET A 398 -18.93 -3.67 -7.78
C MET A 398 -19.70 -2.90 -6.67
N ASN A 399 -19.13 -1.76 -6.25
CA ASN A 399 -19.63 -0.86 -5.19
C ASN A 399 -19.67 -1.45 -3.77
N LYS A 400 -19.09 -2.63 -3.53
CA LYS A 400 -18.99 -3.24 -2.20
C LYS A 400 -17.53 -3.30 -1.74
N LYS A 401 -17.30 -3.20 -0.42
CA LYS A 401 -15.95 -3.42 0.12
C LYS A 401 -15.54 -4.86 -0.21
N ALA A 402 -14.38 -5.02 -0.86
CA ALA A 402 -13.81 -6.32 -1.17
C ALA A 402 -13.38 -6.98 0.14
N SER A 403 -14.18 -7.92 0.63
CA SER A 403 -13.91 -8.67 1.85
C SER A 403 -13.90 -10.15 1.55
N SER A 404 -12.90 -10.86 2.08
CA SER A 404 -12.82 -12.34 2.00
C SER A 404 -13.97 -13.04 2.73
N SER A 405 -14.68 -12.33 3.61
CA SER A 405 -15.81 -12.82 4.40
C SER A 405 -17.19 -12.29 3.94
N GLY A 406 -17.24 -11.49 2.84
CA GLY A 406 -18.47 -10.92 2.30
C GLY A 406 -19.28 -11.91 1.46
N GLU A 407 -20.58 -11.65 1.25
CA GLU A 407 -21.49 -12.45 0.41
C GLU A 407 -21.05 -12.51 -1.06
N VAL A 408 -20.38 -11.47 -1.56
CA VAL A 408 -19.82 -11.41 -2.91
C VAL A 408 -18.31 -11.51 -2.81
N ARG A 409 -17.77 -12.66 -3.22
CA ARG A 409 -16.33 -12.86 -3.31
C ARG A 409 -15.81 -12.10 -4.54
N PRO A 410 -14.93 -11.09 -4.36
CA PRO A 410 -14.26 -10.47 -5.50
C PRO A 410 -13.31 -11.47 -6.18
N PRO A 411 -13.02 -11.32 -7.48
CA PRO A 411 -12.03 -12.13 -8.15
C PRO A 411 -10.66 -11.94 -7.48
N THR A 412 -9.87 -12.99 -7.46
CA THR A 412 -8.45 -12.92 -7.10
C THR A 412 -7.71 -12.07 -8.14
N ALA A 413 -6.49 -11.66 -7.83
CA ALA A 413 -5.66 -10.95 -8.79
C ALA A 413 -5.36 -11.81 -10.03
N LEU A 414 -5.12 -13.11 -9.85
CA LEU A 414 -4.83 -14.03 -10.94
C LEU A 414 -6.05 -14.30 -11.83
N GLU A 415 -7.26 -14.43 -11.26
CA GLU A 415 -8.50 -14.58 -12.04
C GLU A 415 -8.78 -13.37 -12.97
N LEU A 416 -8.34 -12.16 -12.61
CA LEU A 416 -8.45 -11.00 -13.50
C LEU A 416 -7.57 -11.14 -14.75
N LEU A 417 -6.43 -11.81 -14.66
CA LEU A 417 -5.52 -12.05 -15.77
C LEU A 417 -6.06 -13.08 -16.78
N GLU A 418 -7.18 -13.74 -16.50
CA GLU A 418 -7.91 -14.56 -17.48
C GLU A 418 -8.65 -13.71 -18.53
N HIS A 419 -8.80 -12.40 -18.28
CA HIS A 419 -9.56 -11.48 -19.14
C HIS A 419 -8.77 -10.26 -19.61
N TYR A 420 -7.72 -9.88 -18.88
CA TYR A 420 -6.94 -8.65 -19.12
C TYR A 420 -5.44 -8.94 -19.03
N THR A 421 -4.62 -8.17 -19.72
CA THR A 421 -3.18 -8.20 -19.49
C THR A 421 -2.80 -7.43 -18.22
N ALA A 422 -1.64 -7.73 -17.66
CA ALA A 422 -1.13 -7.02 -16.48
C ALA A 422 -1.03 -5.51 -16.75
N GLU A 423 -0.52 -5.09 -17.90
CA GLU A 423 -0.36 -3.67 -18.23
C GLU A 423 -1.71 -2.94 -18.39
N GLN A 424 -2.74 -3.61 -18.92
CA GLN A 424 -4.09 -3.04 -18.95
C GLN A 424 -4.65 -2.81 -17.56
N LEU A 425 -4.47 -3.77 -16.65
CA LEU A 425 -4.91 -3.66 -15.27
C LEU A 425 -4.10 -2.62 -14.49
N ARG A 426 -2.78 -2.57 -14.68
CA ARG A 426 -1.91 -1.54 -14.07
C ARG A 426 -2.35 -0.14 -14.47
N ALA A 427 -2.50 0.13 -15.78
CA ALA A 427 -2.98 1.42 -16.28
C ALA A 427 -4.34 1.79 -15.68
N HIS A 428 -5.26 0.84 -15.60
CA HIS A 428 -6.59 1.08 -15.01
C HIS A 428 -6.52 1.37 -13.50
N PHE A 429 -5.80 0.55 -12.72
CA PHE A 429 -5.69 0.77 -11.27
C PHE A 429 -5.07 2.14 -10.93
N LEU A 430 -4.07 2.58 -11.68
CA LEU A 430 -3.47 3.90 -11.51
C LEU A 430 -4.44 5.04 -11.85
N SER A 431 -5.34 4.84 -12.79
CA SER A 431 -6.32 5.85 -13.21
C SER A 431 -7.49 6.05 -12.23
N LEU A 432 -7.72 5.12 -11.28
CA LEU A 432 -8.89 5.12 -10.41
C LEU A 432 -8.96 6.28 -9.40
N GLY A 433 -7.85 6.97 -9.11
CA GLY A 433 -7.82 8.11 -8.19
C GLY A 433 -8.05 7.73 -6.74
N LEU A 434 -7.47 6.60 -6.28
CA LEU A 434 -7.54 6.13 -4.89
C LEU A 434 -6.91 7.12 -3.88
N SER A 435 -6.09 8.05 -4.36
CA SER A 435 -5.57 9.17 -3.57
C SER A 435 -6.65 10.18 -3.14
N LEU A 436 -7.80 10.19 -3.80
CA LEU A 436 -8.89 11.15 -3.58
C LEU A 436 -10.05 10.55 -2.78
N ARG A 437 -10.45 9.33 -3.11
CA ARG A 437 -11.63 8.65 -2.52
C ARG A 437 -11.59 7.16 -2.78
N SER A 438 -12.42 6.41 -2.06
CA SER A 438 -12.71 5.01 -2.41
C SER A 438 -13.42 4.95 -3.77
N VAL A 439 -12.95 4.05 -4.64
CA VAL A 439 -13.46 3.92 -6.01
C VAL A 439 -13.83 2.47 -6.28
N SER A 440 -14.92 2.28 -7.01
CA SER A 440 -15.37 0.95 -7.43
C SER A 440 -14.63 0.49 -8.67
N PHE A 441 -14.02 -0.68 -8.58
CA PHE A 441 -13.50 -1.45 -9.68
C PHE A 441 -14.64 -2.28 -10.30
N GLN A 442 -14.92 -2.05 -11.57
CA GLN A 442 -16.06 -2.63 -12.29
C GLN A 442 -15.58 -3.25 -13.61
N PRO A 443 -14.88 -4.40 -13.56
CA PRO A 443 -14.42 -5.07 -14.77
C PRO A 443 -15.60 -5.65 -15.55
N GLY A 444 -15.71 -5.34 -16.84
CA GLY A 444 -16.82 -5.75 -17.70
C GLY A 444 -17.01 -7.26 -17.78
N ALA A 445 -15.91 -8.03 -17.73
CA ALA A 445 -15.95 -9.49 -17.71
C ALA A 445 -16.70 -10.09 -16.51
N TYR A 446 -16.90 -9.32 -15.43
CA TYR A 446 -17.59 -9.74 -14.21
C TYR A 446 -18.94 -9.02 -14.02
N ASP A 447 -19.29 -8.09 -14.90
CA ASP A 447 -20.58 -7.39 -14.85
C ASP A 447 -21.66 -8.22 -15.54
N ARG A 448 -22.48 -8.92 -14.75
CA ARG A 448 -23.58 -9.75 -15.23
C ARG A 448 -24.76 -8.96 -15.77
N GLU A 449 -24.81 -7.65 -15.48
CA GLU A 449 -25.87 -6.75 -15.92
C GLU A 449 -25.46 -5.97 -17.18
N ALA A 450 -24.17 -6.03 -17.56
CA ALA A 450 -23.67 -5.40 -18.77
C ALA A 450 -24.24 -6.11 -20.00
N GLY A 451 -24.86 -5.37 -20.91
CA GLY A 451 -25.23 -5.89 -22.24
C GLY A 451 -24.00 -6.22 -23.09
N GLU A 452 -24.13 -7.07 -24.10
CA GLU A 452 -23.05 -7.53 -24.98
C GLU A 452 -22.19 -6.39 -25.61
N ASN A 453 -22.75 -5.19 -25.69
CA ASN A 453 -22.09 -4.00 -26.27
C ASN A 453 -21.65 -2.96 -25.20
N ALA A 454 -21.73 -3.29 -23.90
CA ALA A 454 -21.31 -2.35 -22.87
C ALA A 454 -19.78 -2.15 -22.91
N ALA A 455 -19.35 -0.89 -22.84
CA ALA A 455 -17.94 -0.57 -22.77
C ALA A 455 -17.34 -1.05 -21.43
N ASP A 456 -16.28 -1.86 -21.51
CA ASP A 456 -15.54 -2.30 -20.33
C ASP A 456 -14.67 -1.14 -19.79
N PRO A 457 -14.93 -0.66 -18.56
CA PRO A 457 -14.14 0.43 -17.97
C PRO A 457 -12.64 0.14 -17.88
N VAL A 458 -12.24 -1.13 -17.68
CA VAL A 458 -10.82 -1.53 -17.59
C VAL A 458 -10.10 -1.30 -18.91
N LEU A 459 -10.78 -1.49 -20.02
CA LEU A 459 -10.17 -1.35 -21.34
C LEU A 459 -10.03 0.10 -21.81
N LYS A 460 -10.66 1.05 -21.10
CA LYS A 460 -10.59 2.47 -21.50
C LYS A 460 -9.15 2.98 -21.46
N GLU A 461 -8.46 2.81 -20.32
CA GLU A 461 -7.07 3.19 -20.14
C GLU A 461 -6.11 2.23 -20.85
N GLY A 462 -6.40 0.94 -20.83
CA GLY A 462 -5.66 -0.07 -21.57
C GLY A 462 -5.62 0.21 -23.09
N ASN A 463 -6.69 0.78 -23.66
CA ASN A 463 -6.75 1.18 -25.06
C ASN A 463 -5.80 2.33 -25.43
N LEU A 464 -5.40 3.16 -24.47
CA LEU A 464 -4.36 4.16 -24.70
C LEU A 464 -3.06 3.49 -25.15
N LEU A 465 -2.67 2.42 -24.48
CA LEU A 465 -1.45 1.64 -24.78
C LEU A 465 -1.66 0.74 -26.00
N THR A 466 -2.64 -0.15 -25.96
CA THR A 466 -2.84 -1.23 -26.94
C THR A 466 -3.33 -0.75 -28.31
N ASN A 467 -3.93 0.43 -28.40
CA ASN A 467 -4.41 0.99 -29.67
C ASN A 467 -3.67 2.28 -30.05
N VAL A 468 -3.65 3.31 -29.18
CA VAL A 468 -3.17 4.64 -29.57
C VAL A 468 -1.65 4.68 -29.65
N LEU A 469 -0.95 4.28 -28.59
CA LEU A 469 0.52 4.28 -28.55
C LEU A 469 1.10 3.23 -29.50
N ASN A 470 0.52 2.02 -29.57
CA ASN A 470 0.91 1.01 -30.55
C ASN A 470 0.82 1.52 -31.99
N ARG A 471 -0.28 2.21 -32.33
CA ARG A 471 -0.46 2.77 -33.68
C ARG A 471 0.57 3.84 -33.97
N PHE A 472 0.84 4.72 -33.02
CA PHE A 472 1.86 5.76 -33.15
C PHE A 472 3.25 5.14 -33.37
N ALA A 473 3.66 4.19 -32.53
CA ALA A 473 4.93 3.48 -32.67
C ALA A 473 5.04 2.76 -34.02
N ARG A 474 4.03 1.98 -34.39
CA ARG A 474 4.03 1.30 -35.72
C ARG A 474 4.15 2.27 -36.87
N THR A 475 3.51 3.45 -36.81
CA THR A 475 3.66 4.47 -37.85
C THR A 475 5.11 4.93 -37.97
N CYS A 476 5.81 5.16 -36.85
CA CYS A 476 7.24 5.50 -36.83
C CYS A 476 8.07 4.41 -37.54
N PHE A 477 7.94 3.16 -37.07
CA PHE A 477 8.74 2.03 -37.60
C PHE A 477 8.45 1.74 -39.08
N TYR A 478 7.18 1.64 -39.48
CA TYR A 478 6.83 1.34 -40.90
C TYR A 478 7.22 2.46 -41.85
N THR A 479 7.13 3.73 -41.40
CA THR A 479 7.59 4.85 -42.23
C THR A 479 9.10 4.83 -42.38
N ALA A 480 9.85 4.54 -41.31
CA ALA A 480 11.30 4.40 -41.34
C ALA A 480 11.73 3.22 -42.26
N GLN A 481 11.07 2.06 -42.14
CA GLN A 481 11.34 0.89 -42.97
C GLN A 481 11.05 1.15 -44.46
N LYS A 482 9.96 1.84 -44.75
CA LYS A 482 9.52 2.07 -46.12
C LYS A 482 10.31 3.14 -46.87
N HIS A 483 10.70 4.22 -46.16
CA HIS A 483 11.23 5.43 -46.81
C HIS A 483 12.66 5.79 -46.38
N PHE A 484 13.19 5.22 -45.27
CA PHE A 484 14.47 5.59 -44.70
C PHE A 484 15.38 4.39 -44.36
N ASP A 485 15.20 3.27 -45.06
CA ASP A 485 16.03 2.06 -44.92
C ASP A 485 16.13 1.56 -43.46
N GLY A 486 15.02 1.65 -42.71
CA GLY A 486 14.95 1.26 -41.29
C GLY A 486 15.78 2.13 -40.35
N ARG A 487 16.08 3.36 -40.75
CA ARG A 487 16.84 4.31 -39.93
C ARG A 487 15.94 5.41 -39.35
N ILE A 488 16.37 6.00 -38.27
CA ILE A 488 15.86 7.27 -37.80
C ILE A 488 16.49 8.37 -38.65
N PRO A 489 15.72 9.17 -39.42
CA PRO A 489 16.31 10.19 -40.28
C PRO A 489 16.98 11.28 -39.45
N GLU A 490 18.17 11.74 -39.87
CA GLU A 490 18.90 12.82 -39.23
C GLU A 490 18.28 14.20 -39.51
N GLY A 491 18.31 15.09 -38.53
CA GLY A 491 17.88 16.47 -38.66
C GLY A 491 17.45 17.09 -37.30
N ASP A 492 17.07 18.35 -37.38
CA ASP A 492 16.65 19.10 -36.21
C ASP A 492 15.21 18.76 -35.81
N ILE A 493 14.96 18.66 -34.50
CA ILE A 493 13.62 18.53 -33.95
C ILE A 493 12.99 19.93 -33.90
N ASP A 494 11.71 20.02 -34.23
CA ASP A 494 10.96 21.26 -34.15
C ASP A 494 11.02 21.82 -32.72
N PRO A 495 11.42 23.09 -32.52
CA PRO A 495 11.49 23.70 -31.21
C PRO A 495 10.18 23.63 -30.40
N GLN A 496 9.03 23.71 -31.08
CA GLN A 496 7.73 23.55 -30.41
C GLN A 496 7.55 22.15 -29.85
N VAL A 497 7.98 21.11 -30.58
CA VAL A 497 7.92 19.71 -30.11
C VAL A 497 8.83 19.50 -28.92
N LEU A 498 10.04 20.08 -28.93
CA LEU A 498 10.95 20.04 -27.78
C LEU A 498 10.33 20.68 -26.55
N GLU A 499 9.71 21.87 -26.71
CA GLU A 499 9.05 22.59 -25.61
C GLU A 499 7.86 21.78 -25.03
N GLU A 500 6.99 21.27 -25.90
CA GLU A 500 5.82 20.47 -25.48
C GLU A 500 6.23 19.19 -24.75
N MET A 501 7.24 18.46 -25.25
CA MET A 501 7.72 17.23 -24.61
C MET A 501 8.44 17.52 -23.29
N SER A 502 9.23 18.59 -23.23
CA SER A 502 9.88 19.03 -21.98
C SER A 502 8.85 19.44 -20.92
N ALA A 503 7.80 20.16 -21.31
CA ALA A 503 6.71 20.53 -20.40
C ALA A 503 5.97 19.28 -19.87
N ALA A 504 5.74 18.28 -20.74
CA ALA A 504 5.13 17.02 -20.32
C ALA A 504 6.01 16.24 -19.32
N VAL A 505 7.33 16.20 -19.52
CA VAL A 505 8.28 15.60 -18.59
C VAL A 505 8.26 16.27 -17.23
N LEU A 506 8.33 17.59 -17.18
CA LEU A 506 8.34 18.34 -15.93
C LEU A 506 7.02 18.17 -15.14
N GLU A 507 5.89 18.20 -15.83
CA GLU A 507 4.59 17.98 -15.19
C GLU A 507 4.44 16.53 -14.70
N TYR A 508 4.91 15.55 -15.48
CA TYR A 508 4.95 14.14 -15.09
C TYR A 508 5.79 13.96 -13.81
N GLU A 509 6.99 14.53 -13.75
CA GLU A 509 7.86 14.47 -12.58
C GLU A 509 7.17 15.05 -11.35
N ARG A 510 6.54 16.23 -11.50
CA ARG A 510 5.78 16.87 -10.42
C ARG A 510 4.65 15.97 -9.89
N LEU A 511 3.90 15.33 -10.78
CA LEU A 511 2.79 14.46 -10.43
C LEU A 511 3.27 13.15 -9.78
N MET A 512 4.38 12.59 -10.25
CA MET A 512 4.99 11.38 -9.69
C MET A 512 5.48 11.62 -8.26
N HIS A 513 6.17 12.73 -7.98
CA HIS A 513 6.57 13.09 -6.61
C HIS A 513 5.40 13.34 -5.67
N ARG A 514 4.24 13.67 -6.19
CA ARG A 514 2.99 13.78 -5.43
C ARG A 514 2.21 12.48 -5.34
N CYS A 515 2.69 11.42 -5.98
CA CYS A 515 1.99 10.14 -6.13
C CYS A 515 0.53 10.33 -6.61
N GLU A 516 0.29 11.29 -7.50
CA GLU A 516 -1.02 11.59 -8.10
C GLU A 516 -1.21 10.78 -9.40
N PHE A 517 -1.15 9.45 -9.30
CA PHE A 517 -1.10 8.56 -10.47
C PHE A 517 -2.28 8.70 -11.42
N HIS A 518 -3.47 9.03 -10.94
CA HIS A 518 -4.62 9.31 -11.81
C HIS A 518 -4.41 10.54 -12.69
N ALA A 519 -3.72 11.55 -12.17
CA ALA A 519 -3.36 12.74 -12.92
C ALA A 519 -2.21 12.44 -13.90
N VAL A 520 -1.26 11.57 -13.52
CA VAL A 520 -0.25 11.02 -14.44
C VAL A 520 -0.91 10.32 -15.63
N MET A 521 -1.88 9.45 -15.39
CA MET A 521 -2.60 8.75 -16.46
C MET A 521 -3.38 9.73 -17.36
N ALA A 522 -3.98 10.78 -16.80
CA ALA A 522 -4.67 11.81 -17.56
C ALA A 522 -3.70 12.66 -18.42
N LEU A 523 -2.52 12.99 -17.88
CA LEU A 523 -1.45 13.65 -18.64
C LEU A 523 -1.00 12.79 -19.81
N LEU A 524 -0.71 11.50 -19.58
CA LEU A 524 -0.28 10.57 -20.61
C LEU A 524 -1.36 10.36 -21.69
N ASP A 525 -2.64 10.27 -21.31
CA ASP A 525 -3.74 10.18 -22.29
C ASP A 525 -3.76 11.41 -23.20
N THR A 526 -3.60 12.60 -22.65
CA THR A 526 -3.54 13.85 -23.42
C THR A 526 -2.34 13.87 -24.35
N VAL A 527 -1.13 13.69 -23.82
CA VAL A 527 0.12 13.75 -24.59
C VAL A 527 0.12 12.72 -25.73
N ILE A 528 -0.18 11.46 -25.44
CA ILE A 528 -0.14 10.36 -26.44
C ILE A 528 -1.21 10.57 -27.53
N ARG A 529 -2.40 11.08 -27.20
CA ARG A 529 -3.43 11.37 -28.21
C ARG A 529 -3.07 12.56 -29.07
N ASP A 530 -2.50 13.61 -28.53
CA ASP A 530 -2.07 14.78 -29.27
C ASP A 530 -0.90 14.44 -30.20
N MET A 531 0.10 13.69 -29.74
CA MET A 531 1.16 13.12 -30.57
C MET A 531 0.58 12.35 -31.76
N ASN A 532 -0.35 11.43 -31.53
CA ASN A 532 -0.96 10.62 -32.57
C ASN A 532 -1.79 11.46 -33.56
N LYS A 533 -2.45 12.52 -33.10
CA LYS A 533 -3.23 13.45 -33.92
C LYS A 533 -2.33 14.26 -34.84
N VAL A 534 -1.26 14.85 -34.31
CA VAL A 534 -0.26 15.65 -35.07
C VAL A 534 0.40 14.74 -36.11
N ALA A 535 0.92 13.59 -35.70
CA ALA A 535 1.56 12.64 -36.63
C ALA A 535 0.64 12.19 -37.74
N SER A 536 -0.60 11.80 -37.43
CA SER A 536 -1.58 11.34 -38.43
C SER A 536 -1.96 12.44 -39.42
N LYS A 537 -1.96 13.71 -39.02
CA LYS A 537 -2.21 14.84 -39.89
C LYS A 537 -1.02 15.08 -40.81
N THR A 538 0.17 15.25 -40.24
CA THR A 538 1.39 15.59 -41.02
C THR A 538 1.78 14.48 -41.98
N MET A 539 1.64 13.20 -41.60
CA MET A 539 1.92 12.08 -42.50
C MET A 539 0.94 12.01 -43.66
N ARG A 540 -0.35 12.30 -43.45
CA ARG A 540 -1.32 12.38 -44.56
C ARG A 540 -1.01 13.52 -45.51
N GLU A 541 -0.58 14.67 -45.00
CA GLU A 541 -0.16 15.81 -45.83
C GLU A 541 1.07 15.47 -46.67
N ALA A 542 2.07 14.83 -46.07
CA ALA A 542 3.28 14.37 -46.73
C ALA A 542 3.01 13.31 -47.81
N ASP A 543 2.07 12.38 -47.57
CA ASP A 543 1.68 11.36 -48.54
C ASP A 543 0.86 11.97 -49.69
N ALA A 544 -0.03 12.92 -49.41
CA ALA A 544 -0.86 13.55 -50.45
C ALA A 544 -0.06 14.45 -51.38
N SER A 545 1.01 15.08 -50.91
CA SER A 545 1.90 15.94 -51.71
C SER A 545 3.14 15.22 -52.24
N ASP A 546 3.35 13.96 -51.88
CA ASP A 546 4.59 13.19 -52.09
C ASP A 546 5.85 13.96 -51.64
N ASP A 547 5.73 14.74 -50.55
CA ASP A 547 6.79 15.59 -50.01
C ASP A 547 7.70 14.77 -49.08
N GLY A 548 8.86 14.36 -49.63
CA GLY A 548 9.87 13.60 -48.88
C GLY A 548 10.51 14.38 -47.72
N ASP A 549 10.66 15.71 -47.85
CA ASP A 549 11.25 16.55 -46.79
C ASP A 549 10.26 16.76 -45.65
N LEU A 550 8.99 16.96 -45.97
CA LEU A 550 7.94 17.03 -44.96
C LEU A 550 7.84 15.71 -44.16
N ARG A 551 7.88 14.58 -44.88
CA ARG A 551 7.87 13.22 -44.29
C ARG A 551 9.07 13.00 -43.38
N ARG A 552 10.26 13.44 -43.79
CA ARG A 552 11.50 13.36 -43.03
C ARG A 552 11.39 14.15 -41.73
N ARG A 553 11.02 15.44 -41.77
CA ARG A 553 10.85 16.29 -40.60
C ARG A 553 9.79 15.75 -39.63
N ALA A 554 8.65 15.30 -40.19
CA ALA A 554 7.61 14.67 -39.40
C ALA A 554 8.13 13.44 -38.64
N LEU A 555 8.89 12.57 -39.28
CA LEU A 555 9.39 11.35 -38.67
C LEU A 555 10.46 11.63 -37.61
N ILE A 556 11.31 12.64 -37.77
CA ILE A 556 12.25 13.11 -36.74
C ILE A 556 11.50 13.49 -35.46
N ASN A 557 10.49 14.36 -35.58
CA ASN A 557 9.65 14.78 -34.47
C ASN A 557 8.92 13.61 -33.84
N MET A 558 8.37 12.70 -34.63
CA MET A 558 7.65 11.52 -34.15
C MET A 558 8.56 10.58 -33.32
N PHE A 559 9.80 10.37 -33.74
CA PHE A 559 10.73 9.54 -32.97
C PHE A 559 11.14 10.19 -31.64
N HIS A 560 11.28 11.51 -31.59
CA HIS A 560 11.50 12.21 -30.32
C HIS A 560 10.30 12.08 -29.40
N MET A 561 9.08 12.31 -29.89
CA MET A 561 7.84 12.12 -29.15
C MET A 561 7.69 10.67 -28.65
N LEU A 562 7.99 9.67 -29.52
CA LEU A 562 7.92 8.26 -29.16
C LEU A 562 8.90 7.94 -28.02
N ARG A 563 10.14 8.44 -28.12
CA ARG A 563 11.16 8.27 -27.09
C ARG A 563 10.66 8.81 -25.74
N THR A 564 10.16 10.05 -25.72
CA THR A 564 9.66 10.67 -24.50
C THR A 564 8.47 9.90 -23.92
N ALA A 565 7.47 9.57 -24.75
CA ALA A 565 6.33 8.79 -24.30
C ALA A 565 6.72 7.40 -23.76
N THR A 566 7.71 6.74 -24.38
CA THR A 566 8.22 5.43 -23.93
C THR A 566 8.82 5.54 -22.55
N ALA A 567 9.64 6.57 -22.29
CA ALA A 567 10.25 6.80 -20.98
C ALA A 567 9.19 7.11 -19.88
N LEU A 568 8.20 7.94 -20.20
CA LEU A 568 7.13 8.30 -19.24
C LEU A 568 6.17 7.12 -18.95
N VAL A 569 5.97 6.22 -19.91
CA VAL A 569 5.11 5.03 -19.75
C VAL A 569 5.83 3.87 -19.06
N HIS A 570 7.17 3.85 -19.06
CA HIS A 570 7.98 2.74 -18.53
C HIS A 570 7.60 2.30 -17.10
N PRO A 571 7.39 3.17 -16.11
CA PRO A 571 6.97 2.74 -14.78
C PRO A 571 5.58 2.09 -14.74
N ILE A 572 4.73 2.35 -15.74
CA ILE A 572 3.33 1.90 -15.80
C ILE A 572 3.23 0.56 -16.55
N ALA A 573 3.86 0.49 -17.73
CA ALA A 573 3.81 -0.65 -18.65
C ALA A 573 5.24 -1.06 -19.07
N PRO A 574 5.98 -1.73 -18.18
CA PRO A 574 7.41 -2.00 -18.37
C PRO A 574 7.69 -2.94 -19.55
N GLU A 575 6.92 -4.02 -19.73
CA GLU A 575 7.16 -5.02 -20.79
C GLU A 575 7.03 -4.41 -22.18
N GLY A 576 5.97 -3.64 -22.40
CA GLY A 576 5.73 -3.00 -23.70
C GLY A 576 6.76 -1.92 -24.02
N THR A 577 7.18 -1.14 -23.04
CA THR A 577 8.20 -0.09 -23.21
C THR A 577 9.61 -0.65 -23.35
N GLU A 578 9.97 -1.71 -22.62
CA GLU A 578 11.23 -2.42 -22.79
C GLU A 578 11.34 -3.03 -24.21
N MET A 579 10.24 -3.62 -24.71
CA MET A 579 10.18 -4.09 -26.10
C MET A 579 10.34 -2.94 -27.11
N LEU A 580 9.74 -1.78 -26.85
CA LEU A 580 9.94 -0.59 -27.68
C LEU A 580 11.40 -0.15 -27.71
N CYS A 581 12.06 -0.07 -26.55
CA CYS A 581 13.47 0.29 -26.45
C CYS A 581 14.37 -0.72 -27.21
N GLU A 582 14.08 -2.02 -27.08
CA GLU A 582 14.78 -3.07 -27.86
C GLU A 582 14.64 -2.87 -29.38
N TYR A 583 13.43 -2.56 -29.85
CA TYR A 583 13.18 -2.34 -31.27
C TYR A 583 13.77 -1.01 -31.78
N LEU A 584 13.86 0.00 -30.95
CA LEU A 584 14.61 1.23 -31.24
C LEU A 584 16.11 0.99 -31.30
N ASN A 585 16.59 -0.15 -30.78
CA ASN A 585 18.00 -0.54 -30.72
C ASN A 585 18.86 0.50 -29.98
N LEU A 586 18.38 0.98 -28.83
CA LEU A 586 19.00 2.02 -28.03
C LEU A 586 19.65 1.44 -26.78
N ASP A 587 20.62 2.17 -26.22
CA ASP A 587 21.35 1.79 -25.01
C ASP A 587 20.46 1.89 -23.75
N ARG A 588 20.86 1.16 -22.69
CA ARG A 588 20.21 1.18 -21.37
C ARG A 588 20.19 2.56 -20.71
N GLY A 589 21.14 3.43 -21.03
CA GLY A 589 21.14 4.85 -20.63
C GLY A 589 19.87 5.61 -21.08
N PHE A 590 19.08 4.99 -21.94
CA PHE A 590 17.76 5.48 -22.38
C PHE A 590 16.79 5.74 -21.23
N TRP A 591 16.82 4.94 -20.18
CA TRP A 591 15.94 5.07 -19.01
C TRP A 591 16.43 6.09 -17.98
N SER A 592 17.72 6.51 -18.04
CA SER A 592 18.26 7.46 -17.10
C SER A 592 17.57 8.80 -17.20
N TRP A 593 17.05 9.26 -16.06
CA TRP A 593 16.39 10.57 -15.96
C TRP A 593 17.34 11.74 -16.21
N ASP A 594 18.66 11.55 -16.01
CA ASP A 594 19.69 12.55 -16.36
C ASP A 594 19.64 12.93 -17.83
N ASN A 595 19.17 12.00 -18.68
CA ASN A 595 19.06 12.16 -20.12
C ASN A 595 17.62 12.35 -20.60
N ILE A 596 16.66 12.60 -19.70
CA ILE A 596 15.22 12.59 -20.03
C ILE A 596 14.83 13.65 -21.05
N LEU A 597 15.54 14.76 -21.10
CA LEU A 597 15.31 15.85 -22.05
C LEU A 597 16.15 15.76 -23.33
N GLU A 598 17.11 14.81 -23.39
CA GLU A 598 17.98 14.65 -24.53
C GLU A 598 17.22 14.14 -25.77
N PRO A 599 17.57 14.57 -26.97
CA PRO A 599 17.00 14.05 -28.20
C PRO A 599 17.36 12.59 -28.42
N ILE A 600 16.55 11.87 -29.21
CA ILE A 600 16.77 10.43 -29.46
C ILE A 600 18.17 10.12 -30.00
N TYR A 601 18.77 11.04 -30.74
CA TYR A 601 20.14 10.86 -31.30
C TYR A 601 21.22 10.74 -30.24
N PHE A 602 21.01 11.27 -29.04
CA PHE A 602 21.95 11.14 -27.93
C PHE A 602 22.20 9.67 -27.56
N PHE A 603 21.19 8.82 -27.74
CA PHE A 603 21.25 7.39 -27.40
C PHE A 603 21.79 6.52 -28.53
N ILE A 604 22.19 7.11 -29.64
CA ILE A 604 22.72 6.42 -30.82
C ILE A 604 24.22 6.67 -30.90
N VAL A 605 25.03 5.60 -30.70
CA VAL A 605 26.49 5.70 -30.71
C VAL A 605 27.04 6.08 -32.10
N ASP A 606 26.46 5.52 -33.17
CA ASP A 606 26.83 5.82 -34.57
C ASP A 606 25.57 5.87 -35.42
N THR A 607 25.15 7.07 -35.77
CA THR A 607 23.94 7.32 -36.60
C THR A 607 24.06 6.72 -37.99
N SER A 608 25.27 6.60 -38.54
CA SER A 608 25.50 6.06 -39.88
C SER A 608 25.26 4.56 -39.98
N SER A 609 25.55 3.82 -38.94
CA SER A 609 25.37 2.35 -38.86
C SER A 609 24.10 1.93 -38.10
N HIS A 610 23.50 2.83 -37.32
CA HIS A 610 22.31 2.52 -36.52
C HIS A 610 21.13 2.08 -37.40
N ARG A 611 20.47 1.00 -37.00
CA ARG A 611 19.24 0.49 -37.62
C ARG A 611 18.25 0.13 -36.52
N LEU A 612 17.01 0.47 -36.79
CA LEU A 612 15.89 -0.05 -36.01
C LEU A 612 15.79 -1.56 -36.23
N LYS A 613 15.38 -2.30 -35.21
CA LYS A 613 14.98 -3.69 -35.37
C LYS A 613 13.77 -3.73 -36.30
N PHE A 614 13.79 -4.67 -37.27
CA PHE A 614 12.69 -4.78 -38.22
C PHE A 614 11.38 -5.14 -37.51
N LEU A 615 10.35 -4.33 -37.72
CA LEU A 615 9.03 -4.56 -37.18
C LEU A 615 8.19 -5.35 -38.16
N GLU A 616 7.93 -6.60 -37.82
CA GLU A 616 7.07 -7.48 -38.60
C GLU A 616 5.60 -7.00 -38.57
N PRO A 617 4.81 -7.28 -39.63
CA PRO A 617 3.39 -6.97 -39.61
C PRO A 617 2.66 -7.61 -38.43
N ARG A 618 1.73 -6.87 -37.81
CA ARG A 618 0.89 -7.30 -36.69
C ARG A 618 1.62 -7.49 -35.34
N VAL A 619 2.88 -7.06 -35.22
CA VAL A 619 3.53 -7.01 -33.92
C VAL A 619 2.98 -5.83 -33.13
N ASP A 620 2.58 -6.11 -31.89
CA ASP A 620 2.12 -5.14 -30.90
C ASP A 620 3.11 -5.08 -29.73
N PHE A 621 3.57 -3.87 -29.39
CA PHE A 621 4.41 -3.63 -28.22
C PHE A 621 3.60 -3.83 -26.93
N PHE A 622 2.41 -3.25 -26.89
CA PHE A 622 1.44 -3.42 -25.81
C PHE A 622 0.35 -4.38 -26.27
N LYS A 623 0.32 -5.56 -25.66
CA LYS A 623 -0.53 -6.67 -26.12
C LYS A 623 -1.96 -6.54 -25.59
N LYS A 624 -2.92 -6.93 -26.39
CA LYS A 624 -4.29 -7.21 -25.96
C LYS A 624 -4.37 -8.62 -25.39
N HIS A 625 -5.23 -8.83 -24.40
CA HIS A 625 -5.50 -10.18 -23.92
C HIS A 625 -6.17 -11.01 -25.02
N PRO A 626 -5.87 -12.32 -25.16
CA PRO A 626 -6.47 -13.18 -26.19
C PRO A 626 -8.00 -13.16 -26.23
N SER A 627 -8.66 -13.09 -25.06
CA SER A 627 -10.12 -12.99 -24.97
C SER A 627 -10.73 -11.77 -25.66
N GLN A 628 -9.92 -10.74 -25.97
CA GLN A 628 -10.34 -9.47 -26.57
C GLN A 628 -10.15 -9.46 -28.09
N LEU A 629 -9.56 -10.51 -28.67
CA LEU A 629 -9.22 -10.56 -30.09
C LEU A 629 -10.36 -11.06 -31.00
N GLY A 630 -11.50 -11.45 -30.43
CA GLY A 630 -12.60 -12.10 -31.12
C GLY A 630 -12.21 -13.53 -31.56
N ALA A 631 -13.15 -14.45 -31.63
CA ALA A 631 -12.93 -15.71 -32.30
C ALA A 631 -12.66 -15.41 -33.79
N ILE A 632 -11.40 -15.67 -34.26
CA ILE A 632 -11.02 -15.60 -35.64
C ILE A 632 -11.73 -16.72 -36.41
#